data_098a197cb833105119303265c5ae3a5c
#
_entry.id   098a197cb833105119303265c5ae3a5c
#
_cell.length_a   1.000
_cell.length_b   1.000
_cell.length_c   1.000
_cell.angle_alpha   90.00
_cell.angle_beta   90.00
_cell.angle_gamma   90.00
#
_symmetry.space_group_name_H-M   'P 1'
#
loop_
_entity.id
_entity.type
_entity.pdbx_description
1 polymer ?
#
loop_
_entity_poly.entity_id
_entity_poly.type
_entity_poly.pdbx_seq_one_letter_code
_entity_poly.pdbx_strand_id
1 'polypeptide(L)'
;MSLYYEPDPANENDPPLLPPILTPIPVVKDVDVFAKAIAVAGKSETGTVLYSENPEYVEVAVILSPEVPKIKCNQMLYIMMVAAGDAIGALAPPEVAVTYAFPGFIFLNRGEAGFVKIEVAPST
;
A
#
# COMPACT_ATOMS: atom_id res chain seq x y z
N MET A 1 -29.51 9.60 -8.93
CA MET A 1 -28.47 9.68 -7.89
C MET A 1 -27.33 8.74 -8.23
N SER A 2 -26.12 9.26 -8.27
CA SER A 2 -24.95 8.43 -8.55
C SER A 2 -24.57 7.65 -7.29
N LEU A 3 -24.39 6.32 -7.44
CA LEU A 3 -23.85 5.47 -6.38
C LEU A 3 -22.32 5.46 -6.37
N TYR A 4 -21.76 6.24 -7.25
CA TYR A 4 -20.33 6.29 -7.47
C TYR A 4 -19.78 7.64 -7.01
N TYR A 5 -18.78 7.59 -6.14
CA TYR A 5 -18.09 8.79 -5.69
C TYR A 5 -16.94 9.10 -6.64
N GLU A 6 -16.96 10.30 -7.22
CA GLU A 6 -15.87 10.78 -8.06
C GLU A 6 -15.02 11.77 -7.26
N PRO A 7 -13.78 11.39 -6.88
CA PRO A 7 -12.91 12.34 -6.20
C PRO A 7 -12.52 13.47 -7.14
N ASP A 8 -12.49 14.69 -6.60
CA ASP A 8 -11.97 15.85 -7.30
C ASP A 8 -10.44 15.83 -7.21
N PRO A 9 -9.72 15.67 -8.34
CA PRO A 9 -8.25 15.63 -8.29
C PRO A 9 -7.62 16.93 -7.77
N ALA A 10 -8.37 18.03 -7.72
CA ALA A 10 -7.89 19.28 -7.13
C ALA A 10 -8.11 19.34 -5.62
N ASN A 11 -8.84 18.39 -5.03
CA ASN A 11 -9.11 18.37 -3.60
C ASN A 11 -8.23 17.35 -2.88
N GLU A 12 -7.22 17.85 -2.19
CA GLU A 12 -6.27 17.01 -1.46
C GLU A 12 -6.88 16.24 -0.29
N ASN A 13 -8.09 16.61 0.12
CA ASN A 13 -8.78 15.95 1.24
C ASN A 13 -9.67 14.79 0.81
N ASP A 14 -9.85 14.60 -0.50
CA ASP A 14 -10.65 13.49 -0.98
C ASP A 14 -9.92 12.15 -0.73
N PRO A 15 -10.67 11.12 -0.28
CA PRO A 15 -10.05 9.81 -0.11
C PRO A 15 -9.67 9.21 -1.47
N PRO A 16 -8.66 8.33 -1.51
CA PRO A 16 -8.31 7.64 -2.74
C PRO A 16 -9.47 6.79 -3.25
N LEU A 17 -9.62 6.72 -4.57
CA LEU A 17 -10.62 5.86 -5.21
C LEU A 17 -10.09 4.44 -5.26
N LEU A 18 -10.67 3.56 -4.44
CA LEU A 18 -10.26 2.16 -4.34
C LEU A 18 -11.40 1.24 -4.77
N PRO A 19 -11.09 0.01 -5.20
CA PRO A 19 -12.11 -1.01 -5.42
C PRO A 19 -12.98 -1.23 -4.16
N PRO A 20 -14.25 -1.64 -4.31
CA PRO A 20 -15.17 -1.78 -3.17
C PRO A 20 -14.71 -2.74 -2.06
N ILE A 21 -13.85 -3.71 -2.40
CA ILE A 21 -13.31 -4.66 -1.40
C ILE A 21 -12.25 -4.04 -0.50
N LEU A 22 -11.78 -2.84 -0.83
CA LEU A 22 -10.78 -2.13 -0.05
C LEU A 22 -11.42 -0.93 0.64
N THR A 23 -11.07 -0.72 1.90
CA THR A 23 -11.59 0.38 2.70
C THR A 23 -10.45 1.32 3.09
N PRO A 24 -10.41 2.54 2.55
CA PRO A 24 -9.35 3.48 2.88
C PRO A 24 -9.57 4.12 4.26
N ILE A 25 -8.49 4.22 5.02
CA ILE A 25 -8.46 4.91 6.32
C ILE A 25 -7.28 5.86 6.32
N PRO A 26 -7.52 7.18 6.43
CA PRO A 26 -6.42 8.14 6.48
C PRO A 26 -5.67 8.06 7.80
N VAL A 27 -4.36 8.27 7.74
CA VAL A 27 -3.50 8.36 8.90
C VAL A 27 -2.86 9.73 8.90
N VAL A 28 -2.91 10.40 10.04
CA VAL A 28 -2.39 11.75 10.16
C VAL A 28 -0.91 11.81 9.77
N LYS A 29 -0.52 12.94 9.24
CA LYS A 29 0.75 13.22 8.57
C LYS A 29 2.01 12.73 9.28
N ASP A 30 2.07 12.83 10.60
CA ASP A 30 3.28 12.53 11.38
C ASP A 30 3.25 11.16 12.03
N VAL A 31 2.28 10.31 11.69
CA VAL A 31 2.15 8.96 12.24
C VAL A 31 2.70 7.94 11.26
N ASP A 32 3.48 6.99 11.77
CA ASP A 32 3.99 5.87 10.97
C ASP A 32 2.83 4.94 10.59
N VAL A 33 2.52 4.89 9.29
CA VAL A 33 1.39 4.12 8.75
C VAL A 33 1.55 2.62 9.03
N PHE A 34 2.76 2.10 8.85
CA PHE A 34 3.00 0.66 9.05
C PHE A 34 2.85 0.27 10.52
N ALA A 35 3.39 1.07 11.43
CA ALA A 35 3.24 0.84 12.86
C ALA A 35 1.76 0.91 13.28
N LYS A 36 1.03 1.88 12.74
CA LYS A 36 -0.41 2.01 13.00
C LYS A 36 -1.18 0.79 12.49
N ALA A 37 -0.84 0.31 11.29
CA ALA A 37 -1.48 -0.88 10.72
C ALA A 37 -1.24 -2.11 11.60
N ILE A 38 -0.03 -2.31 12.08
CA ILE A 38 0.29 -3.43 12.99
C ILE A 38 -0.56 -3.33 14.26
N ALA A 39 -0.68 -2.14 14.83
CA ALA A 39 -1.42 -1.93 16.07
C ALA A 39 -2.92 -2.23 15.94
N VAL A 40 -3.51 -1.99 14.76
CA VAL A 40 -4.95 -2.17 14.54
C VAL A 40 -5.30 -3.42 13.76
N ALA A 41 -4.31 -4.20 13.31
CA ALA A 41 -4.54 -5.34 12.41
C ALA A 41 -5.49 -6.37 13.01
N GLY A 42 -5.37 -6.69 14.29
CA GLY A 42 -6.23 -7.67 14.94
C GLY A 42 -7.69 -7.27 15.08
N LYS A 43 -7.98 -5.97 14.90
CA LYS A 43 -9.33 -5.40 15.01
C LYS A 43 -9.88 -4.94 13.67
N SER A 44 -9.10 -5.08 12.61
CA SER A 44 -9.46 -4.59 11.28
C SER A 44 -9.88 -5.72 10.38
N GLU A 45 -10.80 -5.41 9.46
CA GLU A 45 -11.21 -6.35 8.43
C GLU A 45 -10.12 -6.45 7.35
N THR A 46 -10.03 -7.62 6.72
CA THR A 46 -9.17 -7.78 5.55
C THR A 46 -9.57 -6.79 4.46
N GLY A 47 -8.59 -6.19 3.80
CA GLY A 47 -8.85 -5.16 2.81
C GLY A 47 -8.84 -3.74 3.36
N THR A 48 -8.57 -3.56 4.66
CA THR A 48 -8.38 -2.23 5.23
C THR A 48 -7.06 -1.65 4.73
N VAL A 49 -7.11 -0.45 4.17
CA VAL A 49 -5.94 0.24 3.59
C VAL A 49 -5.69 1.52 4.37
N LEU A 50 -4.61 1.57 5.13
CA LEU A 50 -4.19 2.78 5.80
C LEU A 50 -3.24 3.55 4.88
N TYR A 51 -3.44 4.85 4.77
CA TYR A 51 -2.60 5.67 3.91
C TYR A 51 -2.22 6.98 4.61
N SER A 52 -1.01 7.45 4.33
CA SER A 52 -0.54 8.72 4.87
C SER A 52 -1.19 9.89 4.16
N GLU A 53 -1.56 10.92 4.92
CA GLU A 53 -2.02 12.19 4.38
C GLU A 53 -0.86 13.12 3.99
N ASN A 54 0.39 12.68 4.14
CA ASN A 54 1.55 13.49 3.78
C ASN A 54 1.65 13.60 2.25
N PRO A 55 1.63 14.84 1.69
CA PRO A 55 1.65 15.00 0.23
C PRO A 55 3.03 14.78 -0.41
N GLU A 56 4.08 14.64 0.39
CA GLU A 56 5.44 14.53 -0.12
C GLU A 56 5.83 13.11 -0.54
N TYR A 57 5.10 12.09 -0.08
CA TYR A 57 5.40 10.70 -0.43
C TYR A 57 4.15 9.84 -0.32
N VAL A 58 4.21 8.68 -0.95
CA VAL A 58 3.15 7.67 -0.86
C VAL A 58 3.55 6.64 0.18
N GLU A 59 2.73 6.49 1.21
CA GLU A 59 2.92 5.48 2.23
C GLU A 59 1.57 4.81 2.49
N VAL A 60 1.50 3.51 2.25
CA VAL A 60 0.26 2.73 2.31
C VAL A 60 0.53 1.41 3.01
N ALA A 61 -0.38 1.00 3.86
CA ALA A 61 -0.36 -0.33 4.47
C ALA A 61 -1.69 -1.03 4.22
N VAL A 62 -1.63 -2.26 3.75
CA VAL A 62 -2.82 -3.08 3.50
C VAL A 62 -2.88 -4.19 4.53
N ILE A 63 -4.02 -4.31 5.20
CA ILE A 63 -4.26 -5.37 6.18
C ILE A 63 -4.97 -6.52 5.48
N LEU A 64 -4.36 -7.68 5.51
CA LEU A 64 -4.88 -8.89 4.86
C LEU A 64 -4.94 -10.05 5.86
N SER A 65 -5.89 -10.94 5.65
CA SER A 65 -6.00 -12.20 6.38
C SER A 65 -5.95 -13.35 5.37
N PRO A 66 -4.76 -13.66 4.83
CA PRO A 66 -4.65 -14.69 3.80
C PRO A 66 -4.91 -16.08 4.38
N GLU A 67 -5.58 -16.93 3.60
CA GLU A 67 -5.86 -18.33 3.99
C GLU A 67 -4.65 -19.23 3.70
N VAL A 68 -3.49 -18.83 4.23
CA VAL A 68 -2.24 -19.59 4.07
C VAL A 68 -1.53 -19.69 5.41
N PRO A 69 -0.72 -20.75 5.62
CA PRO A 69 0.09 -20.85 6.83
C PRO A 69 1.03 -19.65 7.01
N LYS A 70 1.29 -19.26 8.25
CA LYS A 70 2.16 -18.12 8.55
C LYS A 70 3.51 -18.18 7.85
N ILE A 71 4.06 -19.39 7.72
CA ILE A 71 5.35 -19.60 7.07
C ILE A 71 5.34 -19.17 5.59
N LYS A 72 4.16 -19.19 4.96
CA LYS A 72 4.01 -18.79 3.56
C LYS A 72 3.63 -17.31 3.38
N CYS A 73 3.36 -16.59 4.46
CA CYS A 73 2.99 -15.18 4.38
C CYS A 73 4.07 -14.31 3.75
N ASN A 74 5.34 -14.72 3.85
CA ASN A 74 6.44 -14.00 3.21
C ASN A 74 6.31 -13.92 1.70
N GLN A 75 5.55 -14.81 1.08
CA GLN A 75 5.28 -14.76 -0.37
C GLN A 75 4.47 -13.52 -0.73
N MET A 76 3.71 -12.98 0.21
CA MET A 76 2.96 -11.74 0.00
C MET A 76 3.87 -10.56 -0.30
N LEU A 77 5.10 -10.58 0.22
CA LEU A 77 6.07 -9.52 -0.06
C LEU A 77 6.33 -9.41 -1.57
N TYR A 78 6.53 -10.53 -2.24
CA TYR A 78 6.80 -10.54 -3.68
C TYR A 78 5.59 -10.09 -4.48
N ILE A 79 4.39 -10.49 -4.06
CA ILE A 79 3.14 -10.07 -4.70
C ILE A 79 2.98 -8.55 -4.59
N MET A 80 3.23 -8.00 -3.40
CA MET A 80 3.14 -6.56 -3.18
C MET A 80 4.21 -5.79 -3.95
N MET A 81 5.42 -6.33 -4.07
CA MET A 81 6.48 -5.72 -4.87
C MET A 81 6.07 -5.64 -6.34
N VAL A 82 5.52 -6.71 -6.88
CA VAL A 82 5.05 -6.73 -8.27
C VAL A 82 3.92 -5.73 -8.46
N ALA A 83 2.94 -5.72 -7.55
CA ALA A 83 1.81 -4.80 -7.63
C ALA A 83 2.27 -3.34 -7.58
N ALA A 84 3.17 -3.01 -6.65
CA ALA A 84 3.71 -1.65 -6.52
C ALA A 84 4.54 -1.26 -7.75
N GLY A 85 5.37 -2.17 -8.25
CA GLY A 85 6.16 -1.94 -9.44
C GLY A 85 5.32 -1.73 -10.69
N ASP A 86 4.25 -2.50 -10.85
CA ASP A 86 3.32 -2.34 -11.96
C ASP A 86 2.60 -0.99 -11.90
N ALA A 87 2.19 -0.57 -10.69
CA ALA A 87 1.53 0.73 -10.51
C ALA A 87 2.49 1.88 -10.85
N ILE A 88 3.73 1.81 -10.38
CA ILE A 88 4.76 2.81 -10.67
C ILE A 88 5.07 2.83 -12.18
N GLY A 89 5.22 1.66 -12.79
CA GLY A 89 5.49 1.54 -14.22
C GLY A 89 4.39 2.10 -15.09
N ALA A 90 3.14 2.00 -14.65
CA ALA A 90 2.00 2.56 -15.38
C ALA A 90 1.99 4.10 -15.35
N LEU A 91 2.58 4.71 -14.32
CA LEU A 91 2.65 6.17 -14.18
C LEU A 91 3.93 6.77 -14.72
N ALA A 92 4.99 5.96 -14.86
CA ALA A 92 6.29 6.42 -15.35
C ALA A 92 6.33 6.45 -16.88
N PRO A 93 7.22 7.27 -17.48
CA PRO A 93 7.45 7.20 -18.92
C PRO A 93 7.88 5.81 -19.37
N PRO A 94 7.54 5.37 -20.62
CA PRO A 94 7.80 4.01 -21.07
C PRO A 94 9.27 3.57 -21.02
N GLU A 95 10.20 4.51 -21.15
CA GLU A 95 11.63 4.23 -21.12
C GLU A 95 12.23 4.07 -19.73
N VAL A 96 11.43 4.28 -18.68
CA VAL A 96 11.90 4.13 -17.30
C VAL A 96 11.84 2.66 -16.89
N ALA A 97 12.99 2.10 -16.55
CA ALA A 97 13.07 0.71 -16.12
C ALA A 97 12.69 0.59 -14.64
N VAL A 98 11.78 -0.33 -14.33
CA VAL A 98 11.43 -0.71 -12.96
C VAL A 98 12.18 -1.99 -12.62
N THR A 99 13.02 -1.95 -11.61
CA THR A 99 13.77 -3.10 -11.15
C THR A 99 13.61 -3.30 -9.64
N TYR A 100 13.98 -4.48 -9.17
CA TYR A 100 13.79 -4.86 -7.78
C TYR A 100 15.08 -5.39 -7.18
N ALA A 101 15.26 -5.19 -5.87
CA ALA A 101 16.34 -5.78 -5.12
C ALA A 101 15.80 -6.35 -3.82
N PHE A 102 16.24 -7.55 -3.48
CA PHE A 102 15.89 -8.20 -2.22
C PHE A 102 16.37 -7.35 -1.03
N PRO A 103 15.62 -7.19 0.06
CA PRO A 103 14.37 -7.92 0.35
C PRO A 103 13.08 -7.26 -0.14
N GLY A 104 13.07 -6.01 -0.55
CA GLY A 104 11.81 -5.36 -0.92
C GLY A 104 12.00 -4.00 -1.57
N PHE A 105 13.19 -3.72 -2.12
CA PHE A 105 13.47 -2.42 -2.73
C PHE A 105 13.00 -2.35 -4.17
N ILE A 106 12.50 -1.19 -4.55
CA ILE A 106 12.05 -0.89 -5.91
C ILE A 106 12.90 0.27 -6.44
N PHE A 107 13.42 0.11 -7.64
CA PHE A 107 14.28 1.09 -8.29
C PHE A 107 13.66 1.56 -9.61
N LEU A 108 13.85 2.83 -9.92
CA LEU A 108 13.54 3.42 -11.21
C LEU A 108 14.85 3.92 -11.82
N ASN A 109 15.24 3.35 -12.97
CA ASN A 109 16.50 3.72 -13.63
C ASN A 109 17.69 3.76 -12.67
N ARG A 110 17.82 2.73 -11.81
CA ARG A 110 18.90 2.60 -10.81
C ARG A 110 18.78 3.54 -9.61
N GLY A 111 17.78 4.42 -9.56
CA GLY A 111 17.49 5.21 -8.38
C GLY A 111 16.50 4.51 -7.47
N GLU A 112 16.76 4.49 -6.17
CA GLU A 112 15.83 3.91 -5.21
C GLU A 112 14.55 4.73 -5.18
N ALA A 113 13.42 4.10 -5.51
CA ALA A 113 12.11 4.74 -5.54
C ALA A 113 11.26 4.42 -4.32
N GLY A 114 11.48 3.26 -3.70
CA GLY A 114 10.71 2.87 -2.54
C GLY A 114 11.02 1.46 -2.09
N PHE A 115 10.27 1.02 -1.11
CA PHE A 115 10.39 -0.35 -0.61
C PHE A 115 9.05 -0.88 -0.12
N VAL A 116 8.96 -2.21 -0.09
CA VAL A 116 7.80 -2.94 0.43
C VAL A 116 8.28 -3.84 1.55
N LYS A 117 7.53 -3.88 2.62
CA LYS A 117 7.80 -4.81 3.73
C LYS A 117 6.49 -5.43 4.20
N ILE A 118 6.58 -6.61 4.80
CA ILE A 118 5.44 -7.27 5.41
C ILE A 118 5.76 -7.64 6.84
N GLU A 119 4.72 -7.78 7.64
CA GLU A 119 4.84 -8.28 8.99
C GLU A 119 3.57 -9.04 9.34
N VAL A 120 3.73 -10.15 10.03
CA VAL A 120 2.60 -10.91 10.56
C VAL A 120 2.27 -10.33 11.93
N ALA A 121 1.13 -9.64 12.01
CA ALA A 121 0.71 -9.02 13.27
C ALA A 121 0.35 -10.09 14.30
N PRO A 122 0.55 -9.81 15.61
CA PRO A 122 0.14 -10.73 16.65
C PRO A 122 -1.37 -10.96 16.59
N SER A 123 -1.77 -12.21 16.70
CA SER A 123 -3.18 -12.55 16.84
C SER A 123 -3.62 -12.28 18.28
N THR A 124 -4.74 -11.64 18.43
CA THR A 124 -5.33 -11.35 19.74
C THR A 124 -6.40 -12.37 20.09
#